data_d585f29e4b6dcab1bb03a9e706fabd1d
#
_entry.id   d585f29e4b6dcab1bb03a9e706fabd1d
#
_cell.length_a   1.000
_cell.length_b   1.000
_cell.length_c   1.000
_cell.angle_alpha   90.00
_cell.angle_beta   90.00
_cell.angle_gamma   90.00
#
_symmetry.space_group_name_H-M   'P 1'
#
loop_
_entity.id
_entity.type
_entity.pdbx_description
1 polymer ?
#
loop_
_entity_poly.entity_id
_entity_poly.type
_entity_poly.pdbx_seq_one_letter_code
_entity_poly.pdbx_strand_id
1 'polypeptide(L)'
;MSIWTRIADALKALAQGEPLSAVFDRLRRPPERTVAFTIAVIALGAKLAKADGQVTRGEVAAFRRVFTIRPEDEANAARVFNLARQDVAGFDLYARKIAAMFPPRDPVLVDLMEGLFEVAMADDGFHPQEEAFLEEVARIFGLTERCFSCLRARYVGDVAPDPYDVLEVPPDAPLAIVQQAYRAAVRETHPDRLAARGVPPEAVVIAEHRLRDLNRAWEEIRARHAA
;
A
#
# COMPACT_ATOMS: atom_id res chain seq x y z
N MET A 1 -26.00 4.22 1.16
CA MET A 1 -25.33 3.76 -0.06
C MET A 1 -24.01 3.11 0.37
N SER A 2 -23.74 1.88 -0.07
CA SER A 2 -22.47 1.18 0.24
C SER A 2 -21.28 1.95 -0.33
N ILE A 3 -20.12 1.88 0.33
CA ILE A 3 -18.86 2.45 -0.19
C ILE A 3 -18.56 1.91 -1.60
N TRP A 4 -18.84 0.65 -1.83
CA TRP A 4 -18.62 -0.03 -3.12
C TRP A 4 -19.51 0.51 -4.25
N THR A 5 -20.76 0.91 -3.95
CA THR A 5 -21.63 1.59 -4.93
C THR A 5 -21.02 2.91 -5.36
N ARG A 6 -20.52 3.70 -4.41
CA ARG A 6 -19.89 5.01 -4.69
C ARG A 6 -18.57 4.86 -5.46
N ILE A 7 -17.79 3.84 -5.16
CA ILE A 7 -16.59 3.47 -5.91
C ILE A 7 -16.95 3.13 -7.37
N ALA A 8 -17.96 2.27 -7.56
CA ALA A 8 -18.42 1.87 -8.89
C ALA A 8 -18.93 3.06 -9.71
N ASP A 9 -19.68 3.97 -9.09
CA ASP A 9 -20.19 5.18 -9.76
C ASP A 9 -19.06 6.13 -10.17
N ALA A 10 -18.06 6.32 -9.30
CA ALA A 10 -16.90 7.16 -9.61
C ALA A 10 -16.06 6.58 -10.76
N LEU A 11 -15.82 5.28 -10.76
CA LEU A 11 -15.08 4.61 -11.83
C LEU A 11 -15.88 4.57 -13.15
N LYS A 12 -17.20 4.45 -13.07
CA LYS A 12 -18.06 4.57 -14.24
C LYS A 12 -17.97 5.96 -14.87
N ALA A 13 -17.92 7.02 -14.05
CA ALA A 13 -17.71 8.38 -14.51
C ALA A 13 -16.35 8.55 -15.22
N LEU A 14 -15.28 7.97 -14.66
CA LEU A 14 -13.96 7.93 -15.30
C LEU A 14 -13.98 7.17 -16.64
N ALA A 15 -14.65 6.02 -16.69
CA ALA A 15 -14.81 5.23 -17.92
C ALA A 15 -15.65 5.95 -18.99
N GLN A 16 -16.50 6.90 -18.58
CA GLN A 16 -17.28 7.78 -19.48
C GLN A 16 -16.51 9.03 -19.92
N GLY A 17 -15.23 9.14 -19.57
CA GLY A 17 -14.35 10.22 -20.00
C GLY A 17 -14.34 11.44 -19.06
N GLU A 18 -14.95 11.37 -17.87
CA GLU A 18 -14.76 12.43 -16.89
C GLU A 18 -13.29 12.50 -16.46
N PRO A 19 -12.68 13.70 -16.39
CA PRO A 19 -11.30 13.83 -15.98
C PRO A 19 -11.12 13.40 -14.51
N LEU A 20 -10.03 12.68 -14.24
CA LEU A 20 -9.67 12.17 -12.92
C LEU A 20 -9.73 13.26 -11.84
N SER A 21 -9.26 14.47 -12.16
CA SER A 21 -9.30 15.61 -11.26
C SER A 21 -10.72 15.96 -10.81
N ALA A 22 -11.68 15.98 -11.73
CA ALA A 22 -13.07 16.33 -11.42
C ALA A 22 -13.74 15.29 -10.50
N VAL A 23 -13.49 14.00 -10.74
CA VAL A 23 -14.01 12.93 -9.89
C VAL A 23 -13.41 13.03 -8.48
N PHE A 24 -12.09 13.21 -8.36
CA PHE A 24 -11.43 13.32 -7.07
C PHE A 24 -11.73 14.62 -6.32
N ASP A 25 -11.98 15.72 -7.02
CA ASP A 25 -12.36 16.98 -6.40
C ASP A 25 -13.73 16.89 -5.70
N ARG A 26 -14.65 16.08 -6.23
CA ARG A 26 -15.93 15.78 -5.57
C ARG A 26 -15.75 14.90 -4.31
N LEU A 27 -14.65 14.16 -4.21
CA LEU A 27 -14.36 13.17 -3.15
C LEU A 27 -13.38 13.69 -2.07
N ARG A 28 -13.27 15.02 -1.88
CA ARG A 28 -12.30 15.63 -0.95
C ARG A 28 -12.70 15.58 0.53
N ARG A 29 -13.97 15.36 0.84
CA ARG A 29 -14.48 15.39 2.22
C ARG A 29 -14.71 13.98 2.78
N PRO A 30 -14.56 13.75 4.09
CA PRO A 30 -15.01 12.51 4.71
C PRO A 30 -16.55 12.35 4.62
N PRO A 31 -17.10 11.17 4.35
CA PRO A 31 -16.46 9.88 4.05
C PRO A 31 -15.93 9.73 2.61
N GLU A 32 -16.10 10.74 1.76
CA GLU A 32 -15.73 10.73 0.35
C GLU A 32 -14.23 10.54 0.14
N ARG A 33 -13.41 11.07 1.06
CA ARG A 33 -11.95 10.89 1.02
C ARG A 33 -11.57 9.40 1.13
N THR A 34 -12.29 8.63 1.94
CA THR A 34 -12.11 7.18 2.06
C THR A 34 -12.44 6.47 0.74
N VAL A 35 -13.53 6.88 0.08
CA VAL A 35 -13.90 6.35 -1.25
C VAL A 35 -12.82 6.66 -2.29
N ALA A 36 -12.34 7.90 -2.33
CA ALA A 36 -11.27 8.31 -3.25
C ALA A 36 -9.99 7.52 -3.04
N PHE A 37 -9.59 7.29 -1.78
CA PHE A 37 -8.45 6.48 -1.43
C PHE A 37 -8.62 5.03 -1.93
N THR A 38 -9.75 4.40 -1.63
CA THR A 38 -10.02 3.02 -2.04
C THR A 38 -10.02 2.87 -3.56
N ILE A 39 -10.61 3.81 -4.30
CA ILE A 39 -10.57 3.82 -5.77
C ILE A 39 -9.12 3.88 -6.26
N ALA A 40 -8.32 4.80 -5.72
CA ALA A 40 -6.95 4.99 -6.18
C ALA A 40 -6.08 3.76 -5.90
N VAL A 41 -6.24 3.13 -4.73
CA VAL A 41 -5.52 1.91 -4.36
C VAL A 41 -5.92 0.73 -5.25
N ILE A 42 -7.22 0.52 -5.48
CA ILE A 42 -7.69 -0.54 -6.39
C ILE A 42 -7.18 -0.31 -7.82
N ALA A 43 -7.23 0.94 -8.30
CA ALA A 43 -6.73 1.26 -9.64
C ALA A 43 -5.22 1.04 -9.75
N LEU A 44 -4.45 1.42 -8.71
CA LEU A 44 -3.01 1.21 -8.69
C LEU A 44 -2.65 -0.28 -8.70
N GLY A 45 -3.31 -1.09 -7.86
CA GLY A 45 -3.13 -2.55 -7.84
C GLY A 45 -3.54 -3.22 -9.16
N ALA A 46 -4.65 -2.77 -9.79
CA ALA A 46 -5.08 -3.29 -11.08
C ALA A 46 -4.10 -2.94 -12.23
N LYS A 47 -3.41 -1.81 -12.12
CA LYS A 47 -2.40 -1.39 -13.12
C LYS A 47 -1.07 -2.10 -12.90
N LEU A 48 -0.69 -2.37 -11.66
CA LEU A 48 0.44 -3.23 -11.32
C LEU A 48 0.24 -4.62 -11.90
N ALA A 49 -0.88 -5.26 -11.59
CA ALA A 49 -1.27 -6.57 -12.12
C ALA A 49 -1.37 -6.63 -13.66
N LYS A 50 -1.28 -5.53 -14.36
CA LYS A 50 -1.25 -5.44 -15.82
C LYS A 50 0.12 -5.02 -16.35
N ALA A 51 1.09 -4.77 -15.50
CA ALA A 51 2.38 -4.21 -15.91
C ALA A 51 3.12 -5.11 -16.89
N ASP A 52 3.04 -6.42 -16.72
CA ASP A 52 3.59 -7.43 -17.61
C ASP A 52 2.68 -7.79 -18.82
N GLY A 53 1.47 -7.20 -18.88
CA GLY A 53 0.47 -7.40 -19.93
C GLY A 53 -0.54 -8.54 -19.66
N GLN A 54 -0.34 -9.34 -18.62
CA GLN A 54 -1.24 -10.43 -18.23
C GLN A 54 -1.70 -10.24 -16.78
N VAL A 55 -2.97 -10.49 -16.52
CA VAL A 55 -3.49 -10.49 -15.15
C VAL A 55 -3.85 -11.91 -14.77
N THR A 56 -3.14 -12.43 -13.81
CA THR A 56 -3.29 -13.80 -13.36
C THR A 56 -4.36 -13.93 -12.27
N ARG A 57 -4.76 -15.18 -12.03
CA ARG A 57 -5.66 -15.49 -10.91
C ARG A 57 -4.96 -15.30 -9.57
N GLY A 58 -3.62 -15.49 -9.52
CA GLY A 58 -2.79 -15.32 -8.35
C GLY A 58 -2.81 -13.88 -7.86
N GLU A 59 -2.52 -12.93 -8.75
CA GLU A 59 -2.55 -11.49 -8.45
C GLU A 59 -3.92 -11.01 -7.96
N VAL A 60 -5.00 -11.45 -8.61
CA VAL A 60 -6.36 -11.12 -8.17
C VAL A 60 -6.66 -11.69 -6.78
N ALA A 61 -6.19 -12.91 -6.48
CA ALA A 61 -6.35 -13.53 -5.18
C ALA A 61 -5.50 -12.82 -4.10
N ALA A 62 -4.25 -12.44 -4.43
CA ALA A 62 -3.40 -11.66 -3.55
C ALA A 62 -4.02 -10.28 -3.26
N PHE A 63 -4.48 -9.58 -4.28
CA PHE A 63 -5.17 -8.30 -4.11
C PHE A 63 -6.37 -8.42 -3.14
N ARG A 64 -7.21 -9.45 -3.31
CA ARG A 64 -8.33 -9.71 -2.41
C ARG A 64 -7.90 -9.98 -0.98
N ARG A 65 -6.79 -10.67 -0.79
CA ARG A 65 -6.24 -11.00 0.52
C ARG A 65 -5.66 -9.78 1.22
N VAL A 66 -4.86 -8.99 0.49
CA VAL A 66 -4.24 -7.75 0.97
C VAL A 66 -5.29 -6.74 1.42
N PHE A 67 -6.36 -6.57 0.65
CA PHE A 67 -7.42 -5.59 0.93
C PHE A 67 -8.63 -6.15 1.68
N THR A 68 -8.57 -7.39 2.15
CA THR A 68 -9.62 -8.04 2.98
C THR A 68 -11.04 -7.78 2.46
N ILE A 69 -11.29 -8.13 1.20
CA ILE A 69 -12.61 -7.92 0.58
C ILE A 69 -13.59 -8.95 1.14
N ARG A 70 -14.68 -8.48 1.73
CA ARG A 70 -15.72 -9.36 2.27
C ARG A 70 -16.46 -10.13 1.15
N PRO A 71 -16.92 -11.37 1.40
CA PRO A 71 -17.61 -12.15 0.38
C PRO A 71 -18.80 -11.44 -0.29
N GLU A 72 -19.57 -10.66 0.48
CA GLU A 72 -20.69 -9.88 -0.03
C GLU A 72 -20.26 -8.75 -0.98
N ASP A 73 -19.03 -8.29 -0.89
CA ASP A 73 -18.49 -7.18 -1.68
C ASP A 73 -17.62 -7.66 -2.88
N GLU A 74 -17.32 -8.95 -2.99
CA GLU A 74 -16.46 -9.50 -4.04
C GLU A 74 -16.89 -9.15 -5.47
N ALA A 75 -18.18 -9.24 -5.75
CA ALA A 75 -18.70 -8.92 -7.09
C ALA A 75 -18.50 -7.44 -7.43
N ASN A 76 -18.67 -6.55 -6.45
CA ASN A 76 -18.45 -5.11 -6.62
C ASN A 76 -16.96 -4.80 -6.76
N ALA A 77 -16.10 -5.41 -5.95
CA ALA A 77 -14.66 -5.24 -6.03
C ALA A 77 -14.10 -5.73 -7.38
N ALA A 78 -14.54 -6.89 -7.86
CA ALA A 78 -14.17 -7.41 -9.18
C ALA A 78 -14.59 -6.47 -10.31
N ARG A 79 -15.79 -5.87 -10.21
CA ARG A 79 -16.28 -4.89 -11.19
C ARG A 79 -15.40 -3.64 -11.19
N VAL A 80 -15.07 -3.13 -10.01
CA VAL A 80 -14.18 -1.97 -9.84
C VAL A 80 -12.80 -2.24 -10.41
N PHE A 81 -12.21 -3.40 -10.10
CA PHE A 81 -10.92 -3.83 -10.61
C PHE A 81 -10.90 -3.89 -12.15
N ASN A 82 -11.93 -4.49 -12.76
CA ASN A 82 -12.04 -4.57 -14.21
C ASN A 82 -12.21 -3.19 -14.88
N LEU A 83 -12.95 -2.27 -14.26
CA LEU A 83 -13.07 -0.89 -14.76
C LEU A 83 -11.72 -0.16 -14.66
N ALA A 84 -11.01 -0.31 -13.57
CA ALA A 84 -9.69 0.31 -13.38
C ALA A 84 -8.65 -0.19 -14.39
N ARG A 85 -8.71 -1.47 -14.77
CA ARG A 85 -7.85 -2.03 -15.84
C ARG A 85 -8.11 -1.44 -17.22
N GLN A 86 -9.35 -1.03 -17.50
CA GLN A 86 -9.74 -0.45 -18.79
C GLN A 86 -9.47 1.06 -18.85
N ASP A 87 -9.27 1.70 -17.70
CA ASP A 87 -8.99 3.13 -17.65
C ASP A 87 -7.64 3.46 -18.32
N VAL A 88 -7.65 4.53 -19.12
CA VAL A 88 -6.49 5.02 -19.87
C VAL A 88 -5.54 5.89 -19.05
N ALA A 89 -5.97 6.35 -17.86
CA ALA A 89 -5.11 7.15 -16.97
C ALA A 89 -3.89 6.35 -16.53
N GLY A 90 -2.72 6.97 -16.54
CA GLY A 90 -1.48 6.37 -16.07
C GLY A 90 -1.52 6.06 -14.57
N PHE A 91 -0.78 5.05 -14.15
CA PHE A 91 -0.69 4.67 -12.73
C PHE A 91 -0.11 5.81 -11.86
N ASP A 92 0.76 6.62 -12.44
CA ASP A 92 1.39 7.79 -11.80
C ASP A 92 0.36 8.82 -11.33
N LEU A 93 -0.73 9.00 -12.06
CA LEU A 93 -1.81 9.90 -11.66
C LEU A 93 -2.51 9.39 -10.39
N TYR A 94 -2.77 8.09 -10.29
CA TYR A 94 -3.34 7.48 -9.09
C TYR A 94 -2.38 7.55 -7.90
N ALA A 95 -1.10 7.23 -8.12
CA ALA A 95 -0.07 7.32 -7.08
C ALA A 95 0.05 8.75 -6.53
N ARG A 96 0.08 9.78 -7.39
CA ARG A 96 0.09 11.20 -6.96
C ARG A 96 -1.18 11.58 -6.19
N LYS A 97 -2.35 11.07 -6.57
CA LYS A 97 -3.60 11.32 -5.83
C LYS A 97 -3.55 10.71 -4.44
N ILE A 98 -3.03 9.50 -4.30
CA ILE A 98 -2.81 8.86 -2.99
C ILE A 98 -1.81 9.68 -2.18
N ALA A 99 -0.64 10.00 -2.73
CA ALA A 99 0.39 10.77 -2.04
C ALA A 99 -0.14 12.11 -1.51
N ALA A 100 -0.96 12.81 -2.29
CA ALA A 100 -1.58 14.08 -1.89
C ALA A 100 -2.61 13.97 -0.75
N MET A 101 -3.04 12.77 -0.38
CA MET A 101 -3.97 12.55 0.73
C MET A 101 -3.27 12.47 2.09
N PHE A 102 -1.95 12.28 2.11
CA PHE A 102 -1.17 12.03 3.32
C PHE A 102 -0.02 13.03 3.43
N PRO A 103 0.47 13.30 4.65
CA PRO A 103 1.74 14.00 4.85
C PRO A 103 2.89 13.26 4.16
N PRO A 104 3.96 13.95 3.78
CA PRO A 104 5.16 13.30 3.27
C PRO A 104 5.68 12.23 4.26
N ARG A 105 6.08 11.07 3.72
CA ARG A 105 6.58 9.92 4.51
C ARG A 105 5.58 9.35 5.52
N ASP A 106 4.29 9.47 5.23
CA ASP A 106 3.27 8.85 6.07
C ASP A 106 3.43 7.33 6.05
N PRO A 107 3.40 6.63 7.20
CA PRO A 107 3.48 5.16 7.27
C PRO A 107 2.50 4.45 6.37
N VAL A 108 1.30 5.01 6.16
CA VAL A 108 0.29 4.45 5.23
C VAL A 108 0.82 4.27 3.82
N LEU A 109 1.71 5.14 3.35
CA LEU A 109 2.30 5.03 2.02
C LEU A 109 3.29 3.86 1.94
N VAL A 110 4.01 3.57 3.04
CA VAL A 110 4.88 2.39 3.15
C VAL A 110 4.04 1.12 3.20
N ASP A 111 2.96 1.12 4.01
CA ASP A 111 2.05 -0.02 4.12
C ASP A 111 1.40 -0.34 2.76
N LEU A 112 1.04 0.69 1.98
CA LEU A 112 0.54 0.51 0.61
C LEU A 112 1.58 -0.10 -0.33
N MET A 113 2.85 0.31 -0.21
CA MET A 113 3.94 -0.30 -0.98
C MET A 113 4.10 -1.78 -0.62
N GLU A 114 4.01 -2.15 0.65
CA GLU A 114 4.03 -3.56 1.08
C GLU A 114 2.90 -4.35 0.40
N GLY A 115 1.67 -3.83 0.43
CA GLY A 115 0.55 -4.46 -0.25
C GLY A 115 0.73 -4.61 -1.78
N LEU A 116 1.37 -3.63 -2.43
CA LEU A 116 1.68 -3.72 -3.86
C LEU A 116 2.77 -4.77 -4.13
N PHE A 117 3.80 -4.90 -3.28
CA PHE A 117 4.78 -5.98 -3.37
C PHE A 117 4.12 -7.35 -3.19
N GLU A 118 3.18 -7.51 -2.24
CA GLU A 118 2.43 -8.77 -2.09
C GLU A 118 1.64 -9.14 -3.34
N VAL A 119 1.09 -8.15 -4.05
CA VAL A 119 0.38 -8.39 -5.32
C VAL A 119 1.35 -8.79 -6.42
N ALA A 120 2.48 -8.08 -6.57
CA ALA A 120 3.51 -8.39 -7.57
C ALA A 120 4.15 -9.77 -7.36
N MET A 121 4.30 -10.20 -6.10
CA MET A 121 4.89 -11.49 -5.75
C MET A 121 3.89 -12.66 -5.73
N ALA A 122 2.66 -12.43 -6.19
CA ALA A 122 1.61 -13.45 -6.15
C ALA A 122 1.78 -14.57 -7.19
N ASP A 123 2.60 -14.34 -8.18
CA ASP A 123 2.94 -15.26 -9.26
C ASP A 123 4.37 -15.81 -9.13
N ASP A 124 4.77 -16.68 -10.07
CA ASP A 124 6.03 -17.43 -10.03
C ASP A 124 7.29 -16.58 -10.33
N GLY A 125 7.20 -15.26 -10.32
CA GLY A 125 8.36 -14.39 -10.55
C GLY A 125 8.06 -12.90 -10.42
N PHE A 126 9.09 -12.16 -10.01
CA PHE A 126 9.06 -10.70 -9.97
C PHE A 126 9.58 -10.16 -11.31
N HIS A 127 8.71 -9.51 -12.07
CA HIS A 127 9.01 -9.05 -13.42
C HIS A 127 9.68 -7.67 -13.43
N PRO A 128 10.62 -7.41 -14.36
CA PRO A 128 11.28 -6.09 -14.45
C PRO A 128 10.29 -4.91 -14.63
N GLN A 129 9.16 -5.15 -15.28
CA GLN A 129 8.11 -4.14 -15.45
C GLN A 129 7.40 -3.79 -14.14
N GLU A 130 7.21 -4.78 -13.26
CA GLU A 130 6.65 -4.58 -11.92
C GLU A 130 7.63 -3.85 -11.03
N GLU A 131 8.93 -4.20 -11.11
CA GLU A 131 9.98 -3.48 -10.40
C GLU A 131 9.99 -2.00 -10.78
N ALA A 132 10.05 -1.68 -12.07
CA ALA A 132 10.02 -0.31 -12.55
C ALA A 132 8.74 0.46 -12.14
N PHE A 133 7.60 -0.24 -12.12
CA PHE A 133 6.34 0.31 -11.62
C PHE A 133 6.43 0.66 -10.13
N LEU A 134 6.91 -0.28 -9.30
CA LEU A 134 7.03 -0.09 -7.85
C LEU A 134 8.06 0.98 -7.49
N GLU A 135 9.19 1.07 -8.21
CA GLU A 135 10.19 2.13 -8.05
C GLU A 135 9.57 3.50 -8.30
N GLU A 136 8.82 3.68 -9.39
CA GLU A 136 8.19 4.95 -9.71
C GLU A 136 7.10 5.30 -8.69
N VAL A 137 6.32 4.33 -8.21
CA VAL A 137 5.33 4.55 -7.13
C VAL A 137 6.03 4.96 -5.85
N ALA A 138 7.12 4.30 -5.45
CA ALA A 138 7.90 4.64 -4.27
C ALA A 138 8.44 6.08 -4.35
N ARG A 139 8.95 6.47 -5.52
CA ARG A 139 9.41 7.83 -5.79
C ARG A 139 8.29 8.86 -5.63
N ILE A 140 7.11 8.58 -6.15
CA ILE A 140 5.94 9.46 -6.03
C ILE A 140 5.46 9.55 -4.56
N PHE A 141 5.53 8.46 -3.81
CA PHE A 141 5.20 8.41 -2.38
C PHE A 141 6.25 9.12 -1.50
N GLY A 142 7.40 9.48 -2.06
CA GLY A 142 8.50 10.12 -1.35
C GLY A 142 9.24 9.17 -0.41
N LEU A 143 9.20 7.86 -0.68
CA LEU A 143 9.98 6.86 0.06
C LEU A 143 11.47 7.03 -0.27
N THR A 144 12.32 6.78 0.72
CA THR A 144 13.78 6.79 0.51
C THR A 144 14.22 5.54 -0.26
N GLU A 145 15.32 5.63 -0.99
CA GLU A 145 15.93 4.46 -1.65
C GLU A 145 16.19 3.32 -0.66
N ARG A 146 16.63 3.65 0.55
CA ARG A 146 16.83 2.66 1.62
C ARG A 146 15.52 1.95 2.00
N CYS A 147 14.44 2.69 2.16
CA CYS A 147 13.13 2.12 2.46
C CYS A 147 12.66 1.19 1.35
N PHE A 148 12.76 1.63 0.09
CA PHE A 148 12.40 0.80 -1.07
C PHE A 148 13.27 -0.46 -1.17
N SER A 149 14.60 -0.35 -1.00
CA SER A 149 15.52 -1.48 -1.03
C SER A 149 15.23 -2.49 0.09
N CYS A 150 14.85 -2.01 1.27
CA CYS A 150 14.45 -2.87 2.39
C CYS A 150 13.16 -3.65 2.07
N LEU A 151 12.15 -2.99 1.51
CA LEU A 151 10.92 -3.63 1.05
C LEU A 151 11.20 -4.67 -0.05
N ARG A 152 11.99 -4.28 -1.04
CA ARG A 152 12.40 -5.17 -2.13
C ARG A 152 13.14 -6.41 -1.60
N ALA A 153 14.10 -6.24 -0.70
CA ALA A 153 14.83 -7.36 -0.11
C ALA A 153 13.91 -8.32 0.66
N ARG A 154 12.90 -7.78 1.34
CA ARG A 154 11.92 -8.59 2.09
C ARG A 154 11.05 -9.46 1.18
N TYR A 155 10.60 -8.93 0.05
CA TYR A 155 9.66 -9.62 -0.83
C TYR A 155 10.33 -10.41 -1.95
N VAL A 156 11.45 -9.92 -2.49
CA VAL A 156 12.13 -10.50 -3.66
C VAL A 156 13.38 -11.26 -3.27
N GLY A 157 13.91 -11.06 -2.06
CA GLY A 157 15.13 -11.69 -1.58
C GLY A 157 14.89 -12.88 -0.65
N ASP A 158 15.81 -13.85 -0.68
CA ASP A 158 15.82 -15.01 0.24
C ASP A 158 16.35 -14.66 1.64
N VAL A 159 16.67 -13.39 1.89
CA VAL A 159 17.30 -12.94 3.14
C VAL A 159 16.32 -12.12 3.95
N ALA A 160 16.11 -12.50 5.21
CA ALA A 160 15.33 -11.69 6.13
C ALA A 160 15.91 -10.26 6.24
N PRO A 161 15.07 -9.22 6.23
CA PRO A 161 15.54 -7.84 6.33
C PRO A 161 16.27 -7.62 7.67
N ASP A 162 17.34 -6.80 7.63
CA ASP A 162 18.04 -6.43 8.85
C ASP A 162 17.08 -5.70 9.81
N PRO A 163 16.95 -6.12 11.08
CA PRO A 163 16.03 -5.48 12.03
C PRO A 163 16.33 -4.00 12.28
N TYR A 164 17.57 -3.55 12.09
CA TYR A 164 17.92 -2.13 12.16
C TYR A 164 17.35 -1.34 10.95
N ASP A 165 17.32 -1.98 9.78
CA ASP A 165 16.68 -1.38 8.60
C ASP A 165 15.16 -1.33 8.73
N VAL A 166 14.54 -2.34 9.32
CA VAL A 166 13.09 -2.34 9.62
C VAL A 166 12.70 -1.19 10.53
N LEU A 167 13.54 -0.84 11.50
CA LEU A 167 13.33 0.28 12.43
C LEU A 167 13.90 1.62 11.92
N GLU A 168 14.47 1.63 10.71
CA GLU A 168 15.06 2.82 10.06
C GLU A 168 16.16 3.49 10.91
N VAL A 169 16.91 2.71 11.66
CA VAL A 169 18.02 3.19 12.50
C VAL A 169 19.37 2.66 12.01
N PRO A 170 20.49 3.34 12.30
CA PRO A 170 21.81 2.81 12.01
C PRO A 170 22.07 1.48 12.75
N PRO A 171 22.86 0.54 12.16
CA PRO A 171 23.13 -0.77 12.77
C PRO A 171 23.93 -0.69 14.08
N ASP A 172 24.60 0.43 14.33
CA ASP A 172 25.38 0.76 15.53
C ASP A 172 24.63 1.69 16.51
N ALA A 173 23.33 1.91 16.25
CA ALA A 173 22.54 2.81 17.08
C ALA A 173 22.44 2.30 18.55
N PRO A 174 22.62 3.18 19.55
CA PRO A 174 22.38 2.83 20.94
C PRO A 174 20.98 2.27 21.16
N LEU A 175 20.82 1.28 22.02
CA LEU A 175 19.53 0.64 22.32
C LEU A 175 18.42 1.66 22.68
N ALA A 176 18.78 2.76 23.35
CA ALA A 176 17.84 3.81 23.67
C ALA A 176 17.25 4.52 22.42
N ILE A 177 18.07 4.72 21.39
CA ILE A 177 17.65 5.30 20.10
C ILE A 177 16.78 4.30 19.35
N VAL A 178 17.18 3.02 19.31
CA VAL A 178 16.39 1.93 18.72
C VAL A 178 15.00 1.84 19.37
N GLN A 179 14.95 1.89 20.72
CA GLN A 179 13.69 1.87 21.46
C GLN A 179 12.81 3.08 21.15
N GLN A 180 13.41 4.25 21.02
CA GLN A 180 12.68 5.46 20.65
C GLN A 180 12.07 5.36 19.25
N ALA A 181 12.85 4.89 18.27
CA ALA A 181 12.40 4.64 16.88
C ALA A 181 11.27 3.62 16.85
N TYR A 182 11.44 2.47 17.53
CA TYR A 182 10.41 1.44 17.65
C TYR A 182 9.10 2.00 18.21
N ARG A 183 9.15 2.73 19.34
CA ARG A 183 7.95 3.33 19.94
C ARG A 183 7.27 4.36 19.05
N ALA A 184 8.04 5.10 18.27
CA ALA A 184 7.53 6.06 17.31
C ALA A 184 6.82 5.31 16.16
N ALA A 185 7.46 4.31 15.57
CA ALA A 185 6.92 3.51 14.48
C ALA A 185 5.63 2.77 14.88
N VAL A 186 5.60 2.10 16.05
CA VAL A 186 4.41 1.43 16.60
C VAL A 186 3.25 2.42 16.76
N ARG A 187 3.52 3.62 17.30
CA ARG A 187 2.49 4.64 17.51
C ARG A 187 1.91 5.15 16.18
N GLU A 188 2.75 5.30 15.16
CA GLU A 188 2.32 5.74 13.82
C GLU A 188 1.48 4.68 13.09
N THR A 189 1.82 3.41 13.29
CA THR A 189 1.18 2.25 12.61
C THR A 189 -0.06 1.74 13.36
N HIS A 190 -0.40 2.30 14.53
CA HIS A 190 -1.50 1.79 15.36
C HIS A 190 -2.86 1.87 14.63
N PRO A 191 -3.65 0.77 14.59
CA PRO A 191 -4.93 0.71 13.90
C PRO A 191 -5.90 1.85 14.24
N ASP A 192 -6.06 2.18 15.53
CA ASP A 192 -6.95 3.25 15.97
C ASP A 192 -6.55 4.62 15.40
N ARG A 193 -5.24 4.86 15.30
CA ARG A 193 -4.72 6.11 14.74
C ARG A 193 -4.96 6.21 13.24
N LEU A 194 -4.79 5.09 12.54
CA LEU A 194 -5.08 5.01 11.10
C LEU A 194 -6.58 5.20 10.83
N ALA A 195 -7.43 4.56 11.62
CA ALA A 195 -8.88 4.75 11.53
C ALA A 195 -9.29 6.22 11.80
N ALA A 196 -8.71 6.86 12.83
CA ALA A 196 -8.93 8.28 13.12
C ALA A 196 -8.48 9.21 11.99
N ARG A 197 -7.52 8.79 11.16
CA ARG A 197 -7.04 9.51 9.97
C ARG A 197 -7.87 9.23 8.72
N GLY A 198 -8.90 8.39 8.83
CA GLY A 198 -9.78 8.03 7.73
C GLY A 198 -9.19 7.00 6.76
N VAL A 199 -8.22 6.22 7.22
CA VAL A 199 -7.70 5.06 6.46
C VAL A 199 -8.78 3.98 6.44
N PRO A 200 -9.10 3.40 5.27
CA PRO A 200 -10.10 2.34 5.18
C PRO A 200 -9.73 1.11 6.01
N PRO A 201 -10.70 0.37 6.57
CA PRO A 201 -10.45 -0.84 7.33
C PRO A 201 -9.60 -1.86 6.58
N GLU A 202 -9.78 -1.95 5.28
CA GLU A 202 -9.04 -2.85 4.38
C GLU A 202 -7.55 -2.53 4.36
N ALA A 203 -7.18 -1.24 4.41
CA ALA A 203 -5.78 -0.81 4.47
C ALA A 203 -5.20 -0.88 5.89
N VAL A 204 -6.03 -0.92 6.94
CA VAL A 204 -5.58 -1.10 8.33
C VAL A 204 -4.96 -2.50 8.51
N VAL A 205 -5.47 -3.51 7.82
CA VAL A 205 -4.93 -4.87 7.87
C VAL A 205 -3.47 -4.93 7.40
N ILE A 206 -3.11 -4.12 6.40
CA ILE A 206 -1.72 -4.02 5.92
C ILE A 206 -0.81 -3.48 7.04
N ALA A 207 -1.27 -2.47 7.76
CA ALA A 207 -0.55 -1.90 8.89
C ALA A 207 -0.34 -2.90 10.06
N GLU A 208 -1.23 -3.88 10.23
CA GLU A 208 -1.04 -4.95 11.20
C GLU A 208 0.12 -5.87 10.85
N HIS A 209 0.39 -6.10 9.56
CA HIS A 209 1.57 -6.84 9.10
C HIS A 209 2.85 -6.08 9.47
N ARG A 210 2.89 -4.78 9.16
CA ARG A 210 4.02 -3.93 9.54
C ARG A 210 4.25 -3.90 11.05
N LEU A 211 3.19 -3.83 11.84
CA LEU A 211 3.31 -3.84 13.30
C LEU A 211 3.95 -5.13 13.82
N ARG A 212 3.65 -6.28 13.21
CA ARG A 212 4.30 -7.56 13.54
C ARG A 212 5.79 -7.54 13.23
N ASP A 213 6.18 -6.96 12.09
CA ASP A 213 7.59 -6.87 11.69
C ASP A 213 8.37 -5.91 12.60
N LEU A 214 7.79 -4.76 12.97
CA LEU A 214 8.38 -3.84 13.94
C LEU A 214 8.61 -4.52 15.30
N ASN A 215 7.64 -5.30 15.78
CA ASN A 215 7.76 -6.05 17.03
C ASN A 215 8.88 -7.10 16.94
N ARG A 216 8.93 -7.85 15.84
CA ARG A 216 9.98 -8.84 15.62
C ARG A 216 11.37 -8.19 15.59
N ALA A 217 11.54 -7.12 14.84
CA ALA A 217 12.79 -6.39 14.73
C ALA A 217 13.27 -5.87 16.10
N TRP A 218 12.37 -5.30 16.89
CA TRP A 218 12.67 -4.84 18.24
C TRP A 218 13.13 -5.98 19.16
N GLU A 219 12.41 -7.11 19.19
CA GLU A 219 12.76 -8.26 20.02
C GLU A 219 14.14 -8.84 19.62
N GLU A 220 14.43 -8.92 18.34
CA GLU A 220 15.71 -9.42 17.83
C GLU A 220 16.88 -8.50 18.22
N ILE A 221 16.74 -7.17 18.03
CA ILE A 221 17.79 -6.22 18.45
C ILE A 221 17.99 -6.28 19.97
N ARG A 222 16.90 -6.32 20.73
CA ARG A 222 16.96 -6.42 22.18
C ARG A 222 17.71 -7.69 22.63
N ALA A 223 17.47 -8.81 21.99
CA ALA A 223 18.17 -10.06 22.27
C ALA A 223 19.66 -9.98 21.92
N ARG A 224 20.04 -9.36 20.80
CA ARG A 224 21.44 -9.13 20.41
C ARG A 224 22.19 -8.24 21.42
N HIS A 225 21.53 -7.28 22.03
CA HIS A 225 22.11 -6.38 23.04
C HIS A 225 22.18 -6.98 24.46
N ALA A 226 21.45 -8.07 24.71
CA ALA A 226 21.45 -8.77 26.00
C ALA A 226 22.46 -9.94 26.07
N ALA A 227 22.99 -10.34 24.92
CA ALA A 227 23.99 -11.42 24.78
C ALA A 227 25.42 -10.90 24.89
#